data_fec7834e089b56a8cc281e24c54d494c
#
_entry.id   fec7834e089b56a8cc281e24c54d494c
#
_cell.length_a   1.000
_cell.length_b   1.000
_cell.length_c   1.000
_cell.angle_alpha   90.00
_cell.angle_beta   90.00
_cell.angle_gamma   90.00
#
_symmetry.space_group_name_H-M   'P 1'
#
loop_
_entity.id
_entity.type
_entity.pdbx_description
1 polymer ?
#
loop_
_entity_poly.entity_id
_entity_poly.type
_entity_poly.pdbx_seq_one_letter_code
_entity_poly.pdbx_strand_id
1 'polypeptide(L)'
;YQINTRQFTKEGTFKAASVQLPRLKELGVGILWLMPIHPIGEVKRKGTLGSPYAVRDFRAVNPELGTLSDLRAFVERAHALGLRVIIDWVGNHTAWDNVLMTQHPEWYAKGPDGKPQPTPWFNWDDIIDLDYSKPALRRYMTDAMKYWVQEAGIDGYRVDAAGLVPQDFWDHASRELRAIKPVFMLTEWESRD
;
A
#
# COMPACT_ATOMS: atom_id res chain seq x y z
N TYR A 1 -14.73 1.54 -6.12
CA TYR A 1 -14.49 2.99 -6.25
C TYR A 1 -13.12 3.36 -5.67
N GLN A 2 -12.22 3.91 -6.51
CA GLN A 2 -10.91 4.38 -6.09
C GLN A 2 -11.01 5.75 -5.41
N ILE A 3 -10.29 5.92 -4.30
CA ILE A 3 -10.22 7.17 -3.54
C ILE A 3 -8.75 7.59 -3.40
N ASN A 4 -8.39 8.71 -4.02
CA ASN A 4 -7.20 9.45 -3.63
C ASN A 4 -7.59 10.34 -2.44
N THR A 5 -7.27 9.89 -1.22
CA THR A 5 -7.72 10.55 0.03
C THR A 5 -7.35 12.02 0.05
N ARG A 6 -6.11 12.37 -0.39
CA ARG A 6 -5.62 13.76 -0.45
C ARG A 6 -6.50 14.67 -1.33
N GLN A 7 -7.09 14.13 -2.40
CA GLN A 7 -7.85 14.89 -3.41
C GLN A 7 -9.37 14.70 -3.31
N PHE A 8 -9.82 13.77 -2.48
CA PHE A 8 -11.23 13.39 -2.42
C PHE A 8 -12.11 14.44 -1.76
N THR A 9 -11.55 15.17 -0.80
CA THR A 9 -12.18 16.32 -0.13
C THR A 9 -11.21 17.48 -0.07
N LYS A 10 -11.71 18.67 0.27
CA LYS A 10 -10.87 19.86 0.42
C LYS A 10 -9.81 19.67 1.51
N GLU A 11 -10.16 18.99 2.58
CA GLU A 11 -9.29 18.71 3.72
C GLU A 11 -8.29 17.59 3.44
N GLY A 12 -8.58 16.67 2.51
CA GLY A 12 -7.70 15.58 2.10
C GLY A 12 -7.46 14.52 3.18
N THR A 13 -8.39 14.33 4.12
CA THR A 13 -8.20 13.43 5.27
C THR A 13 -9.21 12.29 5.31
N PHE A 14 -8.90 11.19 6.03
CA PHE A 14 -9.85 10.08 6.26
C PHE A 14 -11.13 10.57 6.95
N LYS A 15 -10.99 11.49 7.91
CA LYS A 15 -12.14 12.05 8.63
C LYS A 15 -13.09 12.77 7.67
N ALA A 16 -12.57 13.63 6.80
CA ALA A 16 -13.39 14.33 5.81
C ALA A 16 -13.96 13.37 4.76
N ALA A 17 -13.15 12.41 4.28
CA ALA A 17 -13.60 11.40 3.33
C ALA A 17 -14.75 10.55 3.89
N SER A 18 -14.74 10.24 5.20
CA SER A 18 -15.79 9.44 5.84
C SER A 18 -17.19 10.07 5.74
N VAL A 19 -17.28 11.40 5.64
CA VAL A 19 -18.55 12.12 5.48
C VAL A 19 -19.22 11.81 4.15
N GLN A 20 -18.43 11.45 3.12
CA GLN A 20 -18.91 11.15 1.76
C GLN A 20 -19.39 9.70 1.57
N LEU A 21 -19.16 8.81 2.55
CA LEU A 21 -19.48 7.38 2.44
C LEU A 21 -20.96 7.09 2.17
N PRO A 22 -21.95 7.79 2.78
CA PRO A 22 -23.36 7.58 2.45
C PRO A 22 -23.65 7.82 0.96
N ARG A 23 -23.12 8.90 0.38
CA ARG A 23 -23.27 9.21 -1.05
C ARG A 23 -22.69 8.11 -1.94
N LEU A 24 -21.52 7.55 -1.58
CA LEU A 24 -20.93 6.43 -2.33
C LEU A 24 -21.77 5.16 -2.23
N LYS A 25 -22.39 4.91 -1.07
CA LYS A 25 -23.31 3.79 -0.90
C LYS A 25 -24.56 3.96 -1.78
N GLU A 26 -25.16 5.14 -1.82
CA GLU A 26 -26.29 5.46 -2.69
C GLU A 26 -25.96 5.31 -4.17
N LEU A 27 -24.71 5.60 -4.56
CA LEU A 27 -24.21 5.39 -5.92
C LEU A 27 -24.05 3.90 -6.28
N GLY A 28 -24.25 2.98 -5.34
CA GLY A 28 -24.12 1.52 -5.56
C GLY A 28 -22.70 0.97 -5.38
N VAL A 29 -21.78 1.74 -4.79
CA VAL A 29 -20.43 1.26 -4.50
C VAL A 29 -20.49 0.12 -3.47
N GLY A 30 -19.74 -0.96 -3.71
CA GLY A 30 -19.57 -2.08 -2.75
C GLY A 30 -18.19 -2.09 -2.08
N ILE A 31 -17.16 -1.70 -2.82
CA ILE A 31 -15.77 -1.69 -2.35
C ILE A 31 -15.16 -0.31 -2.55
N LEU A 32 -14.52 0.20 -1.51
CA LEU A 32 -13.68 1.40 -1.53
C LEU A 32 -12.22 0.98 -1.64
N TRP A 33 -11.51 1.49 -2.62
CA TRP A 33 -10.08 1.29 -2.77
C TRP A 33 -9.36 2.60 -2.45
N LEU A 34 -8.69 2.66 -1.30
CA LEU A 34 -7.84 3.77 -0.92
C LEU A 34 -6.48 3.65 -1.63
N MET A 35 -6.05 4.67 -2.34
CA MET A 35 -4.68 4.80 -2.84
C MET A 35 -3.70 4.73 -1.67
N PRO A 36 -2.36 4.54 -1.91
CA PRO A 36 -1.43 4.29 -0.82
C PRO A 36 -1.56 5.29 0.33
N ILE A 37 -1.68 4.75 1.54
CA ILE A 37 -1.97 5.51 2.77
C ILE A 37 -0.71 5.80 3.59
N HIS A 38 0.44 5.33 3.13
CA HIS A 38 1.71 5.39 3.84
C HIS A 38 2.41 6.75 3.70
N PRO A 39 3.34 7.10 4.61
CA PRO A 39 4.20 8.26 4.44
C PRO A 39 4.98 8.17 3.13
N ILE A 40 5.12 9.30 2.45
CA ILE A 40 5.81 9.41 1.17
C ILE A 40 7.28 9.78 1.41
N GLY A 41 8.20 9.14 0.67
CA GLY A 41 9.63 9.45 0.72
C GLY A 41 9.94 10.89 0.30
N GLU A 42 11.07 11.40 0.78
CA GLU A 42 11.56 12.75 0.50
C GLU A 42 12.79 12.73 -0.42
N VAL A 43 13.61 11.68 -0.33
CA VAL A 43 14.81 11.55 -1.16
C VAL A 43 14.42 11.22 -2.60
N LYS A 44 14.92 12.01 -3.53
CA LYS A 44 14.60 11.96 -4.97
C LYS A 44 13.10 12.09 -5.29
N ARG A 45 12.36 12.77 -4.41
CA ARG A 45 10.92 13.00 -4.56
C ARG A 45 10.60 13.68 -5.89
N LYS A 46 9.64 13.16 -6.63
CA LYS A 46 9.11 13.77 -7.85
C LYS A 46 8.06 14.82 -7.50
N GLY A 47 8.28 16.05 -7.96
CA GLY A 47 7.40 17.17 -7.66
C GLY A 47 7.39 17.57 -6.17
N THR A 48 6.49 18.46 -5.79
CA THR A 48 6.42 19.00 -4.42
C THR A 48 5.80 18.03 -3.41
N LEU A 49 4.82 17.22 -3.85
CA LEU A 49 4.06 16.33 -2.98
C LEU A 49 4.60 14.89 -2.96
N GLY A 50 5.41 14.52 -3.95
CA GLY A 50 5.90 13.17 -4.14
C GLY A 50 4.84 12.19 -4.62
N SER A 51 5.28 11.00 -5.00
CA SER A 51 4.41 9.90 -5.38
C SER A 51 3.93 9.13 -4.14
N PRO A 52 2.63 8.86 -3.99
CA PRO A 52 2.15 8.00 -2.91
C PRO A 52 2.67 6.56 -3.02
N TYR A 53 3.18 6.18 -4.19
CA TYR A 53 3.81 4.88 -4.42
C TYR A 53 5.28 4.84 -3.98
N ALA A 54 5.90 5.95 -3.65
CA ALA A 54 7.22 6.00 -3.00
C ALA A 54 7.06 5.87 -1.47
N VAL A 55 6.82 4.66 -1.00
CA VAL A 55 6.49 4.35 0.39
C VAL A 55 7.72 4.50 1.30
N ARG A 56 7.60 5.31 2.36
CA ARG A 56 8.66 5.52 3.36
C ARG A 56 8.58 4.55 4.55
N ASP A 57 7.36 4.13 4.93
CA ASP A 57 7.14 3.16 6.02
C ASP A 57 5.85 2.38 5.78
N PHE A 58 5.94 1.05 5.68
CA PHE A 58 4.79 0.17 5.43
C PHE A 58 3.84 0.03 6.62
N ARG A 59 4.25 0.41 7.83
CA ARG A 59 3.44 0.28 9.05
C ARG A 59 2.96 1.61 9.62
N ALA A 60 3.21 2.72 8.93
CA ALA A 60 2.76 4.04 9.32
C ALA A 60 1.67 4.57 8.39
N VAL A 61 0.78 5.38 8.95
CA VAL A 61 -0.18 6.20 8.20
C VAL A 61 0.49 7.52 7.84
N ASN A 62 0.29 7.99 6.61
CA ASN A 62 0.72 9.33 6.21
C ASN A 62 0.00 10.38 7.07
N PRO A 63 0.75 11.19 7.86
CA PRO A 63 0.16 12.16 8.79
C PRO A 63 -0.70 13.23 8.09
N GLU A 64 -0.50 13.48 6.80
CA GLU A 64 -1.37 14.39 6.03
C GLU A 64 -2.79 13.84 5.87
N LEU A 65 -2.97 12.51 5.88
CA LEU A 65 -4.26 11.85 5.72
C LEU A 65 -4.99 11.65 7.06
N GLY A 66 -4.24 11.67 8.17
CA GLY A 66 -4.74 11.44 9.53
C GLY A 66 -3.89 10.43 10.31
N THR A 67 -4.50 9.83 11.31
CA THR A 67 -3.89 8.82 12.19
C THR A 67 -4.43 7.41 11.88
N LEU A 68 -3.83 6.38 12.50
CA LEU A 68 -4.37 5.01 12.47
C LEU A 68 -5.80 4.98 13.05
N SER A 69 -6.07 5.76 14.08
CA SER A 69 -7.42 5.87 14.67
C SER A 69 -8.43 6.46 13.69
N ASP A 70 -8.03 7.46 12.89
CA ASP A 70 -8.90 8.05 11.86
C ASP A 70 -9.18 7.05 10.73
N LEU A 71 -8.17 6.25 10.33
CA LEU A 71 -8.36 5.18 9.36
C LEU A 71 -9.31 4.09 9.89
N ARG A 72 -9.14 3.66 11.15
CA ARG A 72 -10.07 2.72 11.80
C ARG A 72 -11.50 3.24 11.78
N ALA A 73 -11.71 4.47 12.20
CA ALA A 73 -13.03 5.10 12.21
C ALA A 73 -13.64 5.18 10.81
N PHE A 74 -12.83 5.45 9.77
CA PHE A 74 -13.25 5.41 8.37
C PHE A 74 -13.72 4.01 7.96
N VAL A 75 -12.93 2.96 8.28
CA VAL A 75 -13.25 1.56 7.97
C VAL A 75 -14.52 1.11 8.70
N GLU A 76 -14.63 1.39 10.00
CA GLU A 76 -15.81 1.07 10.81
C GLU A 76 -17.07 1.72 10.25
N ARG A 77 -17.00 2.99 9.87
CA ARG A 77 -18.11 3.71 9.25
C ARG A 77 -18.48 3.12 7.89
N ALA A 78 -17.49 2.73 7.08
CA ALA A 78 -17.73 2.05 5.80
C ALA A 78 -18.46 0.71 6.04
N HIS A 79 -17.99 -0.09 6.99
CA HIS A 79 -18.63 -1.36 7.34
C HIS A 79 -20.06 -1.18 7.85
N ALA A 80 -20.34 -0.16 8.65
CA ALA A 80 -21.70 0.16 9.11
C ALA A 80 -22.67 0.48 7.95
N LEU A 81 -22.15 0.96 6.81
CA LEU A 81 -22.90 1.19 5.58
C LEU A 81 -22.91 -0.01 4.63
N GLY A 82 -22.31 -1.14 5.02
CA GLY A 82 -22.18 -2.33 4.18
C GLY A 82 -21.19 -2.16 3.02
N LEU A 83 -20.23 -1.23 3.15
CA LEU A 83 -19.10 -1.06 2.23
C LEU A 83 -17.89 -1.87 2.71
N ARG A 84 -17.04 -2.33 1.78
CA ARG A 84 -15.74 -2.93 2.08
C ARG A 84 -14.63 -1.94 1.77
N VAL A 85 -13.50 -2.05 2.47
CA VAL A 85 -12.36 -1.16 2.30
C VAL A 85 -11.11 -1.98 1.99
N ILE A 86 -10.48 -1.70 0.86
CA ILE A 86 -9.16 -2.21 0.51
C ILE A 86 -8.18 -1.05 0.42
N ILE A 87 -6.91 -1.31 0.67
CA ILE A 87 -5.84 -0.32 0.49
C ILE A 87 -4.90 -0.74 -0.63
N ASP A 88 -4.25 0.24 -1.24
CA ASP A 88 -3.20 -0.01 -2.22
C ASP A 88 -1.94 -0.53 -1.52
N TRP A 89 -1.37 -1.62 -2.03
CA TRP A 89 -0.16 -2.23 -1.52
C TRP A 89 0.97 -2.16 -2.53
N VAL A 90 2.01 -1.41 -2.21
CA VAL A 90 3.19 -1.23 -3.04
C VAL A 90 4.23 -2.27 -2.65
N GLY A 91 4.15 -3.47 -3.27
CA GLY A 91 5.00 -4.61 -2.88
C GLY A 91 6.37 -4.65 -3.53
N ASN A 92 6.54 -4.09 -4.74
CA ASN A 92 7.76 -4.23 -5.51
C ASN A 92 8.92 -3.36 -5.02
N HIS A 93 8.64 -2.16 -4.52
CA HIS A 93 9.64 -1.13 -4.27
C HIS A 93 9.31 -0.25 -3.06
N THR A 94 10.25 0.61 -2.69
CA THR A 94 10.09 1.63 -1.65
C THR A 94 10.68 2.97 -2.09
N ALA A 95 10.43 4.04 -1.31
CA ALA A 95 11.23 5.25 -1.40
C ALA A 95 12.70 4.99 -1.01
N TRP A 96 13.61 5.87 -1.43
CA TRP A 96 15.03 5.79 -1.08
C TRP A 96 15.32 5.96 0.42
N ASP A 97 14.47 6.69 1.13
CA ASP A 97 14.53 6.95 2.56
C ASP A 97 13.52 6.12 3.36
N ASN A 98 13.11 4.96 2.82
CA ASN A 98 12.32 3.99 3.58
C ASN A 98 13.10 3.52 4.81
N VAL A 99 12.40 3.33 5.92
CA VAL A 99 13.00 2.87 7.20
C VAL A 99 13.78 1.56 7.04
N LEU A 100 13.38 0.68 6.13
CA LEU A 100 14.07 -0.59 5.85
C LEU A 100 15.45 -0.36 5.21
N MET A 101 15.65 0.74 4.49
CA MET A 101 16.94 1.02 3.88
C MET A 101 18.05 1.24 4.90
N THR A 102 17.69 1.74 6.07
CA THR A 102 18.63 1.89 7.21
C THR A 102 18.74 0.60 8.03
N GLN A 103 17.62 -0.12 8.21
CA GLN A 103 17.54 -1.29 9.08
C GLN A 103 18.04 -2.57 8.40
N HIS A 104 17.75 -2.71 7.09
CA HIS A 104 17.93 -3.90 6.29
C HIS A 104 18.35 -3.57 4.85
N PRO A 105 19.48 -2.89 4.62
CA PRO A 105 19.94 -2.53 3.27
C PRO A 105 20.19 -3.75 2.37
N GLU A 106 20.37 -4.93 2.96
CA GLU A 106 20.52 -6.20 2.24
C GLU A 106 19.21 -6.72 1.61
N TRP A 107 18.07 -6.12 1.93
CA TRP A 107 16.77 -6.50 1.36
C TRP A 107 16.46 -5.82 0.02
N TYR A 108 17.35 -4.98 -0.45
CA TYR A 108 17.17 -4.25 -1.71
C TYR A 108 17.92 -4.90 -2.86
N ALA A 109 17.30 -4.92 -4.03
CA ALA A 109 17.92 -5.34 -5.27
C ALA A 109 19.12 -4.44 -5.60
N LYS A 110 20.20 -5.04 -6.08
CA LYS A 110 21.44 -4.34 -6.39
C LYS A 110 21.74 -4.42 -7.87
N GLY A 111 22.18 -3.30 -8.42
CA GLY A 111 22.72 -3.21 -9.74
C GLY A 111 24.11 -3.86 -9.88
N PRO A 112 24.68 -3.84 -11.09
CA PRO A 112 26.01 -4.34 -11.36
C PRO A 112 27.12 -3.67 -10.54
N ASP A 113 26.89 -2.44 -10.09
CA ASP A 113 27.78 -1.67 -9.23
C ASP A 113 27.63 -2.00 -7.72
N GLY A 114 26.74 -2.95 -7.38
CA GLY A 114 26.47 -3.36 -6.01
C GLY A 114 25.59 -2.39 -5.20
N LYS A 115 25.09 -1.32 -5.82
CA LYS A 115 24.19 -0.35 -5.16
C LYS A 115 22.72 -0.67 -5.39
N PRO A 116 21.84 -0.27 -4.46
CA PRO A 116 20.39 -0.33 -4.69
C PRO A 116 20.01 0.42 -5.95
N GLN A 117 19.08 -0.12 -6.72
CA GLN A 117 18.66 0.45 -8.00
C GLN A 117 17.15 0.50 -8.13
N PRO A 118 16.61 1.46 -8.91
CA PRO A 118 15.21 1.46 -9.31
C PRO A 118 14.92 0.30 -10.30
N THR A 119 13.63 0.06 -10.54
CA THR A 119 13.18 -0.92 -11.54
C THR A 119 13.75 -0.56 -12.91
N PRO A 120 14.56 -1.42 -13.54
CA PRO A 120 15.42 -1.02 -14.66
C PRO A 120 14.67 -0.69 -15.96
N TRP A 121 13.39 -1.11 -16.07
CA TRP A 121 12.59 -0.92 -17.31
C TRP A 121 11.73 0.35 -17.30
N PHE A 122 11.69 1.06 -16.17
CA PHE A 122 10.83 2.24 -16.01
C PHE A 122 11.63 3.44 -15.52
N ASN A 123 11.18 4.64 -15.87
CA ASN A 123 11.76 5.87 -15.35
C ASN A 123 11.23 6.19 -13.94
N TRP A 124 11.41 5.26 -13.01
CA TRP A 124 10.99 5.34 -11.61
C TRP A 124 12.18 5.59 -10.70
N ASP A 125 12.85 6.71 -10.89
CA ASP A 125 14.08 7.08 -10.18
C ASP A 125 13.87 7.55 -8.73
N ASP A 126 12.63 7.75 -8.33
CA ASP A 126 12.21 8.11 -6.98
C ASP A 126 12.01 6.89 -6.04
N ILE A 127 12.17 5.67 -6.57
CA ILE A 127 11.99 4.41 -5.81
C ILE A 127 13.16 3.45 -6.02
N ILE A 128 13.25 2.43 -5.16
CA ILE A 128 14.22 1.33 -5.25
C ILE A 128 13.55 -0.01 -5.02
N ASP A 129 14.00 -1.02 -5.77
CA ASP A 129 13.41 -2.35 -5.77
C ASP A 129 13.79 -3.19 -4.55
N LEU A 130 12.84 -3.98 -4.08
CA LEU A 130 13.03 -4.97 -3.03
C LEU A 130 13.48 -6.33 -3.62
N ASP A 131 14.34 -7.05 -2.86
CA ASP A 131 14.85 -8.37 -3.25
C ASP A 131 14.08 -9.50 -2.56
N TYR A 132 13.06 -10.01 -3.21
CA TYR A 132 12.24 -11.12 -2.70
C TYR A 132 12.95 -12.48 -2.62
N SER A 133 14.21 -12.58 -2.99
CA SER A 133 15.04 -13.75 -2.64
C SER A 133 15.35 -13.84 -1.14
N LYS A 134 15.12 -12.75 -0.39
CA LYS A 134 15.38 -12.67 1.05
C LYS A 134 14.17 -13.16 1.87
N PRO A 135 14.28 -14.30 2.57
CA PRO A 135 13.16 -14.82 3.36
C PRO A 135 12.70 -13.87 4.49
N ALA A 136 13.63 -13.08 5.05
CA ALA A 136 13.31 -12.12 6.10
C ALA A 136 12.44 -10.96 5.56
N LEU A 137 12.71 -10.45 4.36
CA LEU A 137 11.87 -9.48 3.69
C LEU A 137 10.45 -10.04 3.46
N ARG A 138 10.34 -11.26 2.93
CA ARG A 138 9.03 -11.90 2.70
C ARG A 138 8.20 -11.99 3.98
N ARG A 139 8.81 -12.37 5.09
CA ARG A 139 8.13 -12.38 6.40
C ARG A 139 7.68 -10.98 6.82
N TYR A 140 8.59 -10.01 6.75
CA TYR A 140 8.26 -8.62 7.10
C TYR A 140 7.09 -8.08 6.28
N MET A 141 7.10 -8.28 4.95
CA MET A 141 6.03 -7.79 4.06
C MET A 141 4.70 -8.47 4.36
N THR A 142 4.70 -9.79 4.59
CA THR A 142 3.50 -10.52 5.02
C THR A 142 2.97 -10.01 6.36
N ASP A 143 3.84 -9.80 7.35
CA ASP A 143 3.45 -9.29 8.67
C ASP A 143 2.96 -7.84 8.61
N ALA A 144 3.52 -7.01 7.72
CA ALA A 144 3.04 -5.66 7.49
C ALA A 144 1.64 -5.65 6.84
N MET A 145 1.36 -6.59 5.93
CA MET A 145 0.00 -6.76 5.40
C MET A 145 -0.96 -7.26 6.48
N LYS A 146 -0.57 -8.24 7.29
CA LYS A 146 -1.38 -8.73 8.42
C LYS A 146 -1.72 -7.60 9.40
N TYR A 147 -0.76 -6.73 9.68
CA TYR A 147 -0.94 -5.56 10.57
C TYR A 147 -2.15 -4.71 10.15
N TRP A 148 -2.28 -4.36 8.87
CA TRP A 148 -3.40 -3.52 8.42
C TRP A 148 -4.75 -4.23 8.50
N VAL A 149 -4.80 -5.52 8.22
CA VAL A 149 -6.03 -6.32 8.36
C VAL A 149 -6.45 -6.39 9.84
N GLN A 150 -5.50 -6.56 10.76
CA GLN A 150 -5.75 -6.69 12.20
C GLN A 150 -6.03 -5.33 12.86
N GLU A 151 -5.17 -4.35 12.59
CA GLU A 151 -5.19 -3.07 13.28
C GLU A 151 -6.17 -2.05 12.67
N ALA A 152 -6.31 -2.01 11.37
CA ALA A 152 -7.23 -1.10 10.70
C ALA A 152 -8.54 -1.75 10.27
N GLY A 153 -8.64 -3.09 10.32
CA GLY A 153 -9.85 -3.83 9.96
C GLY A 153 -10.16 -3.86 8.47
N ILE A 154 -9.21 -3.51 7.60
CA ILE A 154 -9.41 -3.48 6.14
C ILE A 154 -9.80 -4.86 5.59
N ASP A 155 -10.44 -4.90 4.41
CA ASP A 155 -11.00 -6.10 3.80
C ASP A 155 -10.12 -6.67 2.67
N GLY A 156 -8.93 -6.14 2.47
CA GLY A 156 -8.00 -6.63 1.46
C GLY A 156 -7.13 -5.56 0.82
N TYR A 157 -6.61 -5.88 -0.37
CA TYR A 157 -5.62 -5.07 -1.04
C TYR A 157 -5.87 -4.97 -2.55
N ARG A 158 -5.56 -3.81 -3.11
CA ARG A 158 -5.16 -3.70 -4.51
C ARG A 158 -3.63 -3.71 -4.53
N VAL A 159 -3.04 -4.62 -5.27
CA VAL A 159 -1.60 -4.81 -5.33
C VAL A 159 -1.02 -4.11 -6.56
N ASP A 160 -0.18 -3.11 -6.30
CA ASP A 160 0.53 -2.34 -7.32
C ASP A 160 1.61 -3.18 -8.00
N ALA A 161 1.68 -3.11 -9.35
CA ALA A 161 2.69 -3.79 -10.17
C ALA A 161 2.93 -5.26 -9.75
N ALA A 162 1.85 -6.01 -9.51
CA ALA A 162 1.88 -7.33 -8.86
C ALA A 162 2.80 -8.35 -9.55
N GLY A 163 2.92 -8.29 -10.87
CA GLY A 163 3.74 -9.23 -11.64
C GLY A 163 5.25 -9.02 -11.51
N LEU A 164 5.70 -7.92 -10.90
CA LEU A 164 7.11 -7.69 -10.57
C LEU A 164 7.54 -8.39 -9.26
N VAL A 165 6.59 -8.90 -8.48
CA VAL A 165 6.84 -9.64 -7.24
C VAL A 165 6.53 -11.12 -7.47
N PRO A 166 7.35 -12.06 -6.94
CA PRO A 166 7.16 -13.48 -7.18
C PRO A 166 5.78 -13.99 -6.79
N GLN A 167 5.16 -14.80 -7.68
CA GLN A 167 3.83 -15.37 -7.48
C GLN A 167 3.72 -16.17 -6.18
N ASP A 168 4.74 -16.95 -5.83
CA ASP A 168 4.75 -17.77 -4.62
C ASP A 168 4.72 -16.94 -3.32
N PHE A 169 5.21 -15.69 -3.37
CA PHE A 169 5.02 -14.74 -2.28
C PHE A 169 3.54 -14.36 -2.13
N TRP A 170 2.85 -14.03 -3.23
CA TRP A 170 1.43 -13.67 -3.19
C TRP A 170 0.56 -14.82 -2.72
N ASP A 171 0.89 -16.04 -3.14
CA ASP A 171 0.19 -17.26 -2.70
C ASP A 171 0.35 -17.47 -1.19
N HIS A 172 1.56 -17.27 -0.67
CA HIS A 172 1.83 -17.34 0.76
C HIS A 172 1.09 -16.23 1.53
N ALA A 173 1.29 -14.98 1.15
CA ALA A 173 0.67 -13.82 1.81
C ALA A 173 -0.86 -13.92 1.82
N SER A 174 -1.47 -14.33 0.70
CA SER A 174 -2.91 -14.50 0.60
C SER A 174 -3.45 -15.57 1.55
N ARG A 175 -2.73 -16.69 1.73
CA ARG A 175 -3.11 -17.73 2.72
C ARG A 175 -3.03 -17.20 4.15
N GLU A 176 -1.95 -16.50 4.50
CA GLU A 176 -1.75 -15.91 5.82
C GLU A 176 -2.83 -14.87 6.15
N LEU A 177 -3.19 -14.03 5.19
CA LEU A 177 -4.25 -13.04 5.37
C LEU A 177 -5.63 -13.69 5.54
N ARG A 178 -5.94 -14.71 4.73
CA ARG A 178 -7.21 -15.45 4.82
C ARG A 178 -7.34 -16.24 6.12
N ALA A 179 -6.25 -16.59 6.77
CA ALA A 179 -6.26 -17.20 8.10
C ALA A 179 -6.78 -16.23 9.18
N ILE A 180 -6.71 -14.90 8.96
CA ILE A 180 -7.25 -13.89 9.87
C ILE A 180 -8.74 -13.66 9.60
N LYS A 181 -9.08 -13.35 8.34
CA LYS A 181 -10.45 -13.17 7.84
C LYS A 181 -10.50 -13.31 6.32
N PRO A 182 -11.68 -13.48 5.71
CA PRO A 182 -11.80 -13.37 4.25
C PRO A 182 -11.29 -12.02 3.75
N VAL A 183 -10.38 -12.03 2.78
CA VAL A 183 -9.81 -10.83 2.16
C VAL A 183 -10.00 -10.85 0.66
N PHE A 184 -10.23 -9.67 0.08
CA PHE A 184 -10.29 -9.45 -1.35
C PHE A 184 -8.92 -8.97 -1.85
N MET A 185 -8.39 -9.64 -2.87
CA MET A 185 -7.10 -9.31 -3.49
C MET A 185 -7.34 -8.92 -4.96
N LEU A 186 -6.96 -7.70 -5.31
CA LEU A 186 -7.02 -7.16 -6.67
C LEU A 186 -5.59 -6.88 -7.15
N THR A 187 -5.15 -7.56 -8.19
CA THR A 187 -3.80 -7.35 -8.75
C THR A 187 -3.83 -6.38 -9.93
N GLU A 188 -2.87 -5.46 -9.97
CA GLU A 188 -2.57 -4.69 -11.16
C GLU A 188 -1.46 -5.41 -11.94
N TRP A 189 -1.80 -5.90 -13.13
CA TRP A 189 -0.84 -6.47 -14.05
C TRP A 189 -1.37 -6.46 -15.47
N GLU A 190 -0.55 -6.03 -16.43
CA GLU A 190 -0.96 -5.85 -17.83
C GLU A 190 -0.43 -6.94 -18.76
N SER A 191 0.40 -7.88 -18.29
CA SER A 191 0.89 -8.99 -19.11
C SER A 191 -0.25 -9.96 -19.46
N ARG A 192 -0.17 -10.53 -20.66
CA ARG A 192 -1.09 -11.57 -21.14
C ARG A 192 -0.56 -12.99 -20.91
N ASP A 193 0.65 -13.09 -20.33
CA ASP A 193 1.36 -14.36 -20.10
C ASP A 193 1.05 -14.93 -18.71
#